data_6b2bf228bded7b74bba38fd1d89cc0a9
#
_entry.id   6b2bf228bded7b74bba38fd1d89cc0a9
#
_cell.length_a   1.000
_cell.length_b   1.000
_cell.length_c   1.000
_cell.angle_alpha   90.00
_cell.angle_beta   90.00
_cell.angle_gamma   90.00
#
_symmetry.space_group_name_H-M   'P 1'
#
loop_
_entity.id
_entity.type
_entity.pdbx_description
1 polymer ?
#
loop_
_entity_poly.entity_id
_entity_poly.type
_entity_poly.pdbx_seq_one_letter_code
_entity_poly.pdbx_strand_id
1 'polypeptide(L)'
;MNDTISSQPQTTNKVKEILGKHLLADGFDFVMDIEKSHGSWIHDRNTGKEFLDMFSMFGSASIGYNHPYLVEKSAWLGKMAVNKPTLADVYSQEFADFMEVFSRVAIPEELQYTFFIEGGTMGVENAMKACFDWKTRKNFEKDIDHEAGICIHFKQAFHGRSGYTLSLTNTSDPRKYQYFPKFDWPRIINPHLSFPITEENLQETIKNEQLALLNIQEAILANTNQVACIIIEPIQAEGGDHHFRDEFFVGLRNICDENEVLLIFDEVQTGIGITGKMWAFQHFTAKPDIISFGKKTQVCGVLANKEKFDEIPQNVFRESSRINSTFGGNFIDMLRFQLVLEVIEQENLVENARLVGDYLLEELQKLQQQFPDKVSNARGRGLMCAIDLPNGSARDKVRELLYDDGLIILACGDQSIRFRPHLNVSREEIQIAVDKIAAAVQKI
;
A
#
# COMPACT_ATOMS: atom_id res chain seq x y z
N MET A 1 -52.22 5.33 -11.52
CA MET A 1 -51.50 6.30 -12.34
C MET A 1 -50.04 5.93 -12.25
N ASN A 2 -49.53 5.42 -13.34
CA ASN A 2 -48.17 4.89 -13.42
C ASN A 2 -47.20 6.04 -13.64
N ASP A 3 -46.36 6.33 -12.68
CA ASP A 3 -45.17 7.16 -12.90
C ASP A 3 -44.06 6.28 -13.44
N THR A 4 -43.94 6.29 -14.76
CA THR A 4 -42.82 5.73 -15.49
C THR A 4 -41.60 6.62 -15.23
N ILE A 5 -40.68 6.14 -14.38
CA ILE A 5 -39.32 6.65 -14.29
C ILE A 5 -38.68 6.37 -15.64
N SER A 6 -38.42 7.44 -16.40
CA SER A 6 -37.70 7.41 -17.67
C SER A 6 -36.27 6.95 -17.42
N SER A 7 -36.02 5.65 -17.55
CA SER A 7 -34.65 5.14 -17.68
C SER A 7 -34.09 5.55 -19.03
N GLN A 8 -33.08 6.43 -19.02
CA GLN A 8 -32.25 6.63 -20.23
C GLN A 8 -31.75 5.25 -20.71
N PRO A 9 -31.69 4.96 -22.01
CA PRO A 9 -31.19 3.70 -22.52
C PRO A 9 -29.71 3.58 -22.07
N GLN A 10 -29.42 2.60 -21.21
CA GLN A 10 -28.07 2.22 -20.88
C GLN A 10 -27.37 1.82 -22.18
N THR A 11 -26.40 2.63 -22.62
CA THR A 11 -25.48 2.24 -23.72
C THR A 11 -24.77 0.98 -23.27
N THR A 12 -25.04 -0.14 -23.92
CA THR A 12 -24.43 -1.43 -23.61
C THR A 12 -22.91 -1.29 -23.63
N ASN A 13 -22.25 -1.50 -22.50
CA ASN A 13 -20.80 -1.41 -22.41
C ASN A 13 -20.16 -2.61 -23.15
N LYS A 14 -19.92 -2.43 -24.45
CA LYS A 14 -19.32 -3.46 -25.33
C LYS A 14 -17.98 -4.00 -24.80
N VAL A 15 -17.23 -3.18 -24.08
CA VAL A 15 -15.94 -3.60 -23.47
C VAL A 15 -16.20 -4.64 -22.38
N LYS A 16 -17.13 -4.38 -21.46
CA LYS A 16 -17.52 -5.34 -20.42
C LYS A 16 -18.10 -6.63 -21.02
N GLU A 17 -18.90 -6.51 -22.08
CA GLU A 17 -19.45 -7.67 -22.79
C GLU A 17 -18.35 -8.55 -23.40
N ILE A 18 -17.35 -7.94 -24.04
CA ILE A 18 -16.21 -8.67 -24.62
C ILE A 18 -15.37 -9.33 -23.51
N LEU A 19 -15.01 -8.58 -22.50
CA LEU A 19 -14.19 -9.07 -21.38
C LEU A 19 -14.92 -10.17 -20.61
N GLY A 20 -16.22 -10.00 -20.34
CA GLY A 20 -17.05 -10.95 -19.61
C GLY A 20 -17.21 -12.33 -20.25
N LYS A 21 -16.81 -12.50 -21.52
CA LYS A 21 -16.74 -13.81 -22.17
C LYS A 21 -15.61 -14.69 -21.61
N HIS A 22 -14.59 -14.09 -21.02
CA HIS A 22 -13.37 -14.78 -20.58
C HIS A 22 -12.91 -14.44 -19.17
N LEU A 23 -13.37 -13.32 -18.61
CA LEU A 23 -13.00 -12.85 -17.27
C LEU A 23 -14.26 -12.50 -16.46
N LEU A 24 -14.10 -12.42 -15.15
CA LEU A 24 -15.07 -11.77 -14.26
C LEU A 24 -14.96 -10.25 -14.44
N ALA A 25 -15.87 -9.65 -15.21
CA ALA A 25 -15.87 -8.21 -15.52
C ALA A 25 -16.71 -7.41 -14.50
N ASP A 26 -16.31 -7.46 -13.20
CA ASP A 26 -16.99 -6.85 -12.06
C ASP A 26 -16.43 -5.47 -11.65
N GLY A 27 -15.59 -4.86 -12.49
CA GLY A 27 -15.05 -3.52 -12.26
C GLY A 27 -16.06 -2.39 -12.43
N PHE A 28 -15.59 -1.13 -12.37
CA PHE A 28 -16.41 0.06 -12.60
C PHE A 28 -17.14 0.01 -13.95
N ASP A 29 -18.25 0.75 -14.06
CA ASP A 29 -19.07 0.77 -15.28
C ASP A 29 -18.50 1.68 -16.38
N PHE A 30 -17.64 2.63 -16.04
CA PHE A 30 -16.97 3.46 -17.04
C PHE A 30 -15.92 2.66 -17.82
N VAL A 31 -15.64 3.09 -19.04
CA VAL A 31 -14.49 2.66 -19.85
C VAL A 31 -13.51 3.80 -19.93
N MET A 32 -12.36 3.64 -19.28
CA MET A 32 -11.34 4.70 -19.24
C MET A 32 -10.85 5.03 -20.66
N ASP A 33 -10.95 6.29 -21.04
CA ASP A 33 -10.24 6.83 -22.19
C ASP A 33 -8.83 7.21 -21.78
N ILE A 34 -7.86 6.35 -22.12
CA ILE A 34 -6.46 6.48 -21.71
C ILE A 34 -5.83 7.77 -22.26
N GLU A 35 -6.25 8.22 -23.46
CA GLU A 35 -5.68 9.41 -24.09
C GLU A 35 -6.26 10.71 -23.53
N LYS A 36 -7.55 10.70 -23.14
CA LYS A 36 -8.24 11.89 -22.64
C LYS A 36 -8.18 12.07 -21.14
N SER A 37 -7.94 11.00 -20.38
CA SER A 37 -7.74 11.12 -18.93
C SER A 37 -6.53 11.98 -18.63
N HIS A 38 -6.60 12.89 -17.64
CA HIS A 38 -5.55 13.87 -17.37
C HIS A 38 -5.51 14.26 -15.88
N GLY A 39 -4.33 14.57 -15.37
CA GLY A 39 -4.19 14.94 -13.96
C GLY A 39 -4.91 13.94 -13.04
N SER A 40 -5.75 14.44 -12.15
CA SER A 40 -6.58 13.60 -11.25
C SER A 40 -7.93 13.19 -11.86
N TRP A 41 -8.12 13.31 -13.18
CA TRP A 41 -9.41 13.09 -13.82
C TRP A 41 -9.42 11.91 -14.79
N ILE A 42 -10.33 10.98 -14.56
CA ILE A 42 -10.61 9.86 -15.47
C ILE A 42 -11.74 10.26 -16.40
N HIS A 43 -11.50 10.18 -17.70
CA HIS A 43 -12.51 10.41 -18.73
C HIS A 43 -13.15 9.07 -19.15
N ASP A 44 -14.49 9.00 -19.08
CA ASP A 44 -15.23 7.84 -19.59
C ASP A 44 -15.43 7.92 -21.10
N ARG A 45 -14.85 6.97 -21.83
CA ARG A 45 -14.93 6.89 -23.29
C ARG A 45 -16.36 6.78 -23.82
N ASN A 46 -17.26 6.12 -23.08
CA ASN A 46 -18.61 5.83 -23.54
C ASN A 46 -19.56 7.02 -23.36
N THR A 47 -19.46 7.73 -22.27
CA THR A 47 -20.39 8.80 -21.89
C THR A 47 -19.80 10.20 -21.99
N GLY A 48 -18.47 10.32 -22.04
CA GLY A 48 -17.76 11.59 -21.94
C GLY A 48 -17.76 12.20 -20.52
N LYS A 49 -18.28 11.49 -19.51
CA LYS A 49 -18.26 11.92 -18.12
C LYS A 49 -16.86 11.90 -17.57
N GLU A 50 -16.51 12.88 -16.75
CA GLU A 50 -15.26 12.92 -16.00
C GLU A 50 -15.48 12.54 -14.55
N PHE A 51 -14.53 11.80 -14.00
CA PHE A 51 -14.50 11.38 -12.62
C PHE A 51 -13.23 11.91 -11.95
N LEU A 52 -13.41 12.65 -10.87
CA LEU A 52 -12.30 13.00 -9.98
C LEU A 52 -11.83 11.74 -9.27
N ASP A 53 -10.55 11.44 -9.40
CA ASP A 53 -9.97 10.19 -8.93
C ASP A 53 -9.28 10.34 -7.57
N MET A 54 -9.95 9.87 -6.51
CA MET A 54 -9.39 9.76 -5.16
C MET A 54 -8.98 8.31 -4.81
N PHE A 55 -8.83 7.42 -5.84
CA PHE A 55 -8.40 6.04 -5.62
C PHE A 55 -7.09 5.66 -6.32
N SER A 56 -6.71 6.41 -7.39
CA SER A 56 -5.47 6.26 -8.18
C SER A 56 -5.08 4.80 -8.43
N MET A 57 -6.00 4.02 -9.04
CA MET A 57 -5.79 2.59 -9.32
C MET A 57 -5.36 1.80 -8.06
N PHE A 58 -6.11 1.92 -6.96
CA PHE A 58 -5.79 1.35 -5.63
C PHE A 58 -4.49 1.89 -5.01
N GLY A 59 -4.18 3.16 -5.29
CA GLY A 59 -2.96 3.80 -4.83
C GLY A 59 -1.71 3.37 -5.61
N SER A 60 -1.85 2.92 -6.85
CA SER A 60 -0.71 2.52 -7.69
C SER A 60 -0.29 3.57 -8.71
N ALA A 61 -1.16 4.50 -9.10
CA ALA A 61 -0.79 5.64 -9.92
C ALA A 61 -0.18 6.74 -9.03
N SER A 62 1.13 6.96 -9.14
CA SER A 62 1.86 7.89 -8.28
C SER A 62 1.58 9.35 -8.62
N ILE A 63 1.50 9.66 -9.91
CA ILE A 63 1.24 10.98 -10.48
C ILE A 63 0.02 10.92 -11.39
N GLY A 64 -0.57 12.08 -11.65
CA GLY A 64 -1.76 12.19 -12.48
C GLY A 64 -1.59 11.63 -13.90
N TYR A 65 -2.72 11.30 -14.52
CA TYR A 65 -2.77 10.73 -15.86
C TYR A 65 -2.19 11.68 -16.90
N ASN A 66 -1.50 11.08 -17.89
CA ASN A 66 -0.91 11.79 -19.03
C ASN A 66 -0.03 13.00 -18.61
N HIS A 67 0.77 12.82 -17.56
CA HIS A 67 1.71 13.84 -17.13
C HIS A 67 2.59 14.28 -18.32
N PRO A 68 2.75 15.60 -18.57
CA PRO A 68 3.42 16.11 -19.78
C PRO A 68 4.82 15.53 -19.98
N TYR A 69 5.62 15.38 -18.92
CA TYR A 69 6.95 14.81 -18.98
C TYR A 69 6.93 13.35 -19.45
N LEU A 70 6.01 12.50 -18.98
CA LEU A 70 5.89 11.13 -19.43
C LEU A 70 5.40 11.04 -20.89
N VAL A 71 4.49 11.92 -21.28
CA VAL A 71 4.00 12.01 -22.68
C VAL A 71 5.15 12.38 -23.61
N GLU A 72 6.00 13.33 -23.25
CA GLU A 72 7.21 13.68 -24.00
C GLU A 72 8.13 12.48 -24.22
N LYS A 73 8.29 11.62 -23.19
CA LYS A 73 9.13 10.41 -23.23
C LYS A 73 8.45 9.19 -23.84
N SER A 74 7.21 9.28 -24.30
CA SER A 74 6.42 8.12 -24.79
C SER A 74 7.08 7.36 -25.94
N ALA A 75 7.71 8.07 -26.88
CA ALA A 75 8.40 7.43 -28.01
C ALA A 75 9.64 6.61 -27.56
N TRP A 76 10.36 7.09 -26.55
CA TRP A 76 11.46 6.36 -25.92
C TRP A 76 10.95 5.13 -25.17
N LEU A 77 9.93 5.26 -24.31
CA LEU A 77 9.31 4.14 -23.62
C LEU A 77 8.79 3.08 -24.63
N GLY A 78 8.18 3.52 -25.73
CA GLY A 78 7.69 2.63 -26.78
C GLY A 78 8.83 1.79 -27.42
N LYS A 79 10.02 2.37 -27.63
CA LYS A 79 11.20 1.63 -28.13
C LYS A 79 11.68 0.60 -27.12
N MET A 80 11.74 0.98 -25.83
CA MET A 80 12.19 0.07 -24.76
C MET A 80 11.21 -1.08 -24.54
N ALA A 81 9.92 -0.85 -24.75
CA ALA A 81 8.86 -1.88 -24.59
C ALA A 81 8.87 -2.99 -25.66
N VAL A 82 9.63 -2.83 -26.77
CA VAL A 82 9.71 -3.85 -27.83
C VAL A 82 10.33 -5.15 -27.34
N ASN A 83 11.26 -5.09 -26.40
CA ASN A 83 11.95 -6.26 -25.86
C ASN A 83 11.75 -6.36 -24.35
N LYS A 84 11.64 -7.59 -23.84
CA LYS A 84 11.59 -7.89 -22.41
C LYS A 84 12.82 -8.69 -21.99
N PRO A 85 13.92 -8.04 -21.58
CA PRO A 85 15.13 -8.74 -21.12
C PRO A 85 14.90 -9.43 -19.77
N THR A 86 15.70 -10.45 -19.49
CA THR A 86 15.81 -11.11 -18.17
C THR A 86 16.85 -10.35 -17.35
N LEU A 87 16.41 -9.37 -16.58
CA LEU A 87 17.31 -8.44 -15.85
C LEU A 87 18.15 -9.08 -14.76
N ALA A 88 17.77 -10.28 -14.32
CA ALA A 88 18.58 -11.06 -13.39
C ALA A 88 19.93 -11.50 -13.98
N ASP A 89 19.99 -11.69 -15.31
CA ASP A 89 21.14 -12.28 -16.01
C ASP A 89 21.70 -11.41 -17.13
N VAL A 90 20.89 -10.46 -17.66
CA VAL A 90 21.27 -9.60 -18.77
C VAL A 90 21.09 -8.14 -18.39
N TYR A 91 22.18 -7.41 -18.35
CA TYR A 91 22.17 -6.00 -17.94
C TYR A 91 22.12 -5.07 -19.15
N SER A 92 21.47 -3.91 -18.98
CA SER A 92 21.45 -2.82 -19.95
C SER A 92 21.85 -1.49 -19.31
N GLN A 93 22.22 -0.52 -20.14
CA GLN A 93 22.52 0.83 -19.65
C GLN A 93 21.29 1.47 -19.01
N GLU A 94 20.13 1.29 -19.61
CA GLU A 94 18.86 1.85 -19.10
C GLU A 94 18.48 1.28 -17.73
N PHE A 95 18.84 0.02 -17.45
CA PHE A 95 18.66 -0.54 -16.10
C PHE A 95 19.61 0.12 -15.08
N ALA A 96 20.85 0.40 -15.49
CA ALA A 96 21.79 1.14 -14.64
C ALA A 96 21.31 2.58 -14.39
N ASP A 97 20.84 3.29 -15.42
CA ASP A 97 20.30 4.64 -15.33
C ASP A 97 19.09 4.69 -14.38
N PHE A 98 18.19 3.70 -14.48
CA PHE A 98 17.08 3.53 -13.52
C PHE A 98 17.60 3.39 -12.09
N MET A 99 18.62 2.53 -11.88
CA MET A 99 19.18 2.30 -10.54
C MET A 99 19.85 3.55 -9.95
N GLU A 100 20.49 4.38 -10.77
CA GLU A 100 21.05 5.66 -10.33
C GLU A 100 19.95 6.61 -9.83
N VAL A 101 18.85 6.74 -10.57
CA VAL A 101 17.74 7.59 -10.16
C VAL A 101 17.02 7.01 -8.93
N PHE A 102 16.76 5.71 -8.92
CA PHE A 102 16.11 5.04 -7.78
C PHE A 102 16.94 5.15 -6.50
N SER A 103 18.25 4.94 -6.60
CA SER A 103 19.18 5.07 -5.48
C SER A 103 19.20 6.49 -4.92
N ARG A 104 19.26 7.49 -5.78
CA ARG A 104 19.34 8.90 -5.37
C ARG A 104 18.05 9.41 -4.75
N VAL A 105 16.90 9.00 -5.29
CA VAL A 105 15.59 9.57 -4.92
C VAL A 105 14.89 8.76 -3.83
N ALA A 106 14.99 7.43 -3.87
CA ALA A 106 14.12 6.58 -3.08
C ALA A 106 14.80 5.52 -2.20
N ILE A 107 16.08 5.15 -2.44
CA ILE A 107 16.77 4.20 -1.55
C ILE A 107 17.25 4.95 -0.30
N PRO A 108 16.75 4.66 0.90
CA PRO A 108 17.21 5.29 2.13
C PRO A 108 18.57 4.73 2.57
N GLU A 109 19.31 5.53 3.33
CA GLU A 109 20.65 5.18 3.79
C GLU A 109 20.68 3.87 4.59
N GLU A 110 19.62 3.57 5.31
CA GLU A 110 19.50 2.39 6.15
C GLU A 110 19.26 1.08 5.38
N LEU A 111 18.72 1.15 4.13
CA LEU A 111 18.22 -0.02 3.38
C LEU A 111 18.88 -0.13 2.00
N GLN A 112 20.13 -0.56 1.95
CA GLN A 112 20.97 -0.52 0.75
C GLN A 112 20.89 -1.75 -0.17
N TYR A 113 20.39 -2.90 0.31
CA TYR A 113 20.13 -4.05 -0.55
C TYR A 113 18.79 -3.90 -1.26
N THR A 114 18.76 -4.21 -2.55
CA THR A 114 17.56 -4.13 -3.39
C THR A 114 17.34 -5.45 -4.13
N PHE A 115 16.10 -5.90 -4.21
CA PHE A 115 15.68 -7.00 -5.06
C PHE A 115 14.36 -6.66 -5.73
N PHE A 116 14.26 -6.85 -7.05
CA PHE A 116 13.05 -6.56 -7.83
C PHE A 116 12.32 -7.83 -8.24
N ILE A 117 10.99 -7.75 -8.27
CA ILE A 117 10.09 -8.81 -8.70
C ILE A 117 8.75 -8.22 -9.18
N GLU A 118 7.98 -8.98 -9.95
CA GLU A 118 6.65 -8.55 -10.36
C GLU A 118 5.59 -8.90 -9.31
N GLY A 119 4.83 -7.88 -8.87
CA GLY A 119 3.72 -8.00 -7.93
C GLY A 119 4.10 -7.78 -6.46
N GLY A 120 3.32 -6.93 -5.75
CA GLY A 120 3.55 -6.60 -4.33
C GLY A 120 3.53 -7.82 -3.41
N THR A 121 2.63 -8.78 -3.66
CA THR A 121 2.61 -10.09 -2.98
C THR A 121 3.99 -10.77 -3.04
N MET A 122 4.62 -10.80 -4.21
CA MET A 122 5.93 -11.43 -4.39
C MET A 122 7.05 -10.62 -3.73
N GLY A 123 6.91 -9.31 -3.62
CA GLY A 123 7.80 -8.48 -2.80
C GLY A 123 7.77 -8.92 -1.34
N VAL A 124 6.59 -9.02 -0.74
CA VAL A 124 6.41 -9.50 0.64
C VAL A 124 6.92 -10.93 0.81
N GLU A 125 6.61 -11.84 -0.13
CA GLU A 125 7.11 -13.24 -0.11
C GLU A 125 8.64 -13.29 -0.04
N ASN A 126 9.33 -12.46 -0.84
CA ASN A 126 10.78 -12.45 -0.87
C ASN A 126 11.38 -11.73 0.36
N ALA A 127 10.70 -10.73 0.94
CA ALA A 127 11.08 -10.18 2.24
C ALA A 127 11.08 -11.27 3.32
N MET A 128 10.01 -12.07 3.38
CA MET A 128 9.90 -13.18 4.33
C MET A 128 10.96 -14.26 4.08
N LYS A 129 11.19 -14.65 2.80
CA LYS A 129 12.23 -15.62 2.45
C LYS A 129 13.61 -15.15 2.89
N ALA A 130 13.93 -13.85 2.74
CA ALA A 130 15.17 -13.29 3.22
C ALA A 130 15.30 -13.42 4.74
N CYS A 131 14.22 -13.17 5.48
CA CYS A 131 14.20 -13.35 6.94
C CYS A 131 14.31 -14.80 7.36
N PHE A 132 13.63 -15.72 6.68
CA PHE A 132 13.70 -17.18 6.96
C PHE A 132 15.12 -17.71 6.75
N ASP A 133 15.77 -17.36 5.65
CA ASP A 133 17.15 -17.73 5.35
C ASP A 133 18.12 -17.18 6.41
N TRP A 134 17.99 -15.88 6.74
CA TRP A 134 18.85 -15.22 7.72
C TRP A 134 18.73 -15.89 9.09
N LYS A 135 17.51 -16.09 9.62
CA LYS A 135 17.31 -16.67 10.95
C LYS A 135 17.73 -18.13 11.01
N THR A 136 17.44 -18.92 9.97
CA THR A 136 17.89 -20.32 9.88
C THR A 136 19.41 -20.41 9.94
N ARG A 137 20.13 -19.57 9.19
CA ARG A 137 21.61 -19.56 9.22
C ARG A 137 22.14 -19.08 10.57
N LYS A 138 21.50 -18.10 11.22
CA LYS A 138 21.83 -17.70 12.60
C LYS A 138 21.67 -18.85 13.60
N ASN A 139 20.62 -19.68 13.43
CA ASN A 139 20.45 -20.87 14.25
C ASN A 139 21.61 -21.85 14.04
N PHE A 140 21.97 -22.15 12.78
CA PHE A 140 23.07 -23.09 12.47
C PHE A 140 24.44 -22.60 12.97
N GLU A 141 24.72 -21.27 12.91
CA GLU A 141 25.93 -20.69 13.51
C GLU A 141 26.03 -20.91 15.03
N LYS A 142 24.92 -21.20 15.70
CA LYS A 142 24.82 -21.49 17.14
C LYS A 142 24.66 -22.97 17.45
N ASP A 143 24.90 -23.84 16.48
CA ASP A 143 24.66 -25.29 16.59
C ASP A 143 23.19 -25.67 16.93
N ILE A 144 22.24 -24.79 16.57
CA ILE A 144 20.81 -25.06 16.68
C ILE A 144 20.34 -25.64 15.35
N ASP A 145 20.13 -26.97 15.29
CA ASP A 145 19.66 -27.67 14.09
C ASP A 145 18.14 -27.49 13.90
N HIS A 146 17.74 -26.24 13.57
CA HIS A 146 16.34 -25.87 13.37
C HIS A 146 16.16 -24.77 12.34
N GLU A 147 15.35 -25.08 11.32
CA GLU A 147 14.95 -24.10 10.32
C GLU A 147 13.86 -23.17 10.88
N ALA A 148 14.02 -21.87 10.63
CA ALA A 148 13.07 -20.85 11.06
C ALA A 148 12.10 -20.51 9.92
N GLY A 149 10.81 -20.73 10.12
CA GLY A 149 9.78 -20.54 9.10
C GLY A 149 8.49 -19.88 9.60
N ILE A 150 8.52 -19.22 10.76
CA ILE A 150 7.35 -18.55 11.35
C ILE A 150 7.45 -17.04 11.19
N CYS A 151 6.35 -16.44 10.72
CA CYS A 151 6.16 -15.00 10.65
C CYS A 151 5.01 -14.55 11.56
N ILE A 152 5.29 -13.72 12.55
CA ILE A 152 4.26 -13.09 13.39
C ILE A 152 3.63 -11.93 12.61
N HIS A 153 2.29 -11.82 12.65
CA HIS A 153 1.54 -10.81 11.96
C HIS A 153 0.32 -10.32 12.76
N PHE A 154 -0.39 -9.32 12.25
CA PHE A 154 -1.46 -8.66 13.00
C PHE A 154 -2.85 -8.92 12.41
N LYS A 155 -3.89 -8.79 13.24
CA LYS A 155 -5.29 -8.79 12.80
C LYS A 155 -5.53 -7.64 11.82
N GLN A 156 -6.49 -7.83 10.91
CA GLN A 156 -6.92 -6.87 9.88
C GLN A 156 -5.86 -6.54 8.82
N ALA A 157 -4.72 -7.23 8.80
CA ALA A 157 -3.65 -7.01 7.84
C ALA A 157 -3.99 -7.46 6.43
N PHE A 158 -3.36 -6.82 5.43
CA PHE A 158 -3.38 -7.22 4.03
C PHE A 158 -1.98 -7.20 3.44
N HIS A 159 -1.37 -8.36 3.26
CA HIS A 159 -0.02 -8.51 2.72
C HIS A 159 0.04 -9.21 1.36
N GLY A 160 -1.11 -9.58 0.81
CA GLY A 160 -1.22 -10.28 -0.46
C GLY A 160 -2.19 -11.47 -0.41
N ARG A 161 -2.35 -12.16 -1.55
CA ARG A 161 -3.37 -13.20 -1.74
C ARG A 161 -2.83 -14.50 -2.32
N SER A 162 -1.54 -14.78 -2.17
CA SER A 162 -0.90 -16.03 -2.62
C SER A 162 0.17 -16.48 -1.65
N GLY A 163 0.58 -17.74 -1.70
CA GLY A 163 1.67 -18.32 -0.95
C GLY A 163 1.65 -17.97 0.55
N TYR A 164 2.78 -17.51 1.05
CA TYR A 164 2.93 -17.09 2.44
C TYR A 164 2.00 -15.93 2.81
N THR A 165 1.86 -14.94 1.90
CA THR A 165 1.10 -13.72 2.18
C THR A 165 -0.38 -13.96 2.41
N LEU A 166 -0.97 -15.02 1.81
CA LEU A 166 -2.35 -15.41 2.04
C LEU A 166 -2.60 -15.80 3.51
N SER A 167 -1.58 -16.37 4.17
CA SER A 167 -1.65 -16.73 5.59
C SER A 167 -1.72 -15.51 6.50
N LEU A 168 -1.14 -14.40 6.06
CA LEU A 168 -1.06 -13.14 6.79
C LEU A 168 -2.32 -12.28 6.59
N THR A 169 -2.94 -12.32 5.40
CA THR A 169 -4.10 -11.50 5.05
C THR A 169 -5.36 -11.97 5.79
N ASN A 170 -6.01 -11.04 6.50
CA ASN A 170 -7.19 -11.33 7.31
C ASN A 170 -8.10 -10.10 7.49
N THR A 171 -8.33 -9.36 6.42
CA THR A 171 -9.26 -8.23 6.38
C THR A 171 -10.73 -8.68 6.56
N SER A 172 -11.66 -7.73 6.73
CA SER A 172 -13.07 -8.00 6.99
C SER A 172 -13.80 -8.81 5.90
N ASP A 173 -13.30 -8.83 4.66
CA ASP A 173 -13.87 -9.63 3.58
C ASP A 173 -13.23 -11.03 3.51
N PRO A 174 -13.88 -12.07 4.05
CA PRO A 174 -13.33 -13.43 4.10
C PRO A 174 -13.17 -14.08 2.72
N ARG A 175 -13.89 -13.60 1.68
CA ARG A 175 -13.77 -14.13 0.30
C ARG A 175 -12.34 -14.01 -0.24
N LYS A 176 -11.53 -13.11 0.32
CA LYS A 176 -10.14 -12.88 -0.10
C LYS A 176 -9.20 -14.01 0.31
N TYR A 177 -9.54 -14.80 1.36
CA TYR A 177 -8.62 -15.78 1.95
C TYR A 177 -9.28 -17.09 2.42
N GLN A 178 -10.62 -17.20 2.44
CA GLN A 178 -11.30 -18.42 2.86
C GLN A 178 -11.09 -19.59 1.88
N TYR A 179 -11.13 -20.81 2.38
CA TYR A 179 -11.05 -22.06 1.61
C TYR A 179 -9.72 -22.35 0.92
N PHE A 180 -8.70 -21.53 1.13
CA PHE A 180 -7.35 -21.79 0.64
C PHE A 180 -6.45 -22.27 1.76
N PRO A 181 -5.48 -23.20 1.51
CA PRO A 181 -4.49 -23.63 2.48
C PRO A 181 -3.66 -22.43 2.99
N LYS A 182 -3.36 -22.42 4.28
CA LYS A 182 -2.60 -21.38 4.96
C LYS A 182 -1.69 -21.98 6.02
N PHE A 183 -0.62 -21.27 6.34
CA PHE A 183 0.20 -21.55 7.51
C PHE A 183 -0.50 -21.02 8.78
N ASP A 184 -0.43 -21.76 9.86
CA ASP A 184 -0.96 -21.35 11.16
C ASP A 184 0.11 -20.60 11.95
N TRP A 185 0.37 -19.37 11.52
CA TRP A 185 1.32 -18.47 12.16
C TRP A 185 0.66 -17.58 13.21
N PRO A 186 1.40 -17.15 14.28
CA PRO A 186 0.84 -16.33 15.34
C PRO A 186 0.28 -15.00 14.80
N ARG A 187 -1.00 -14.74 15.11
CA ARG A 187 -1.72 -13.53 14.72
C ARG A 187 -2.06 -12.69 15.94
N ILE A 188 -1.45 -11.54 16.03
CA ILE A 188 -1.52 -10.62 17.18
C ILE A 188 -2.69 -9.66 17.03
N ILE A 189 -3.23 -9.17 18.13
CA ILE A 189 -4.23 -8.09 18.12
C ILE A 189 -3.65 -6.84 17.47
N ASN A 190 -4.54 -6.02 16.89
CA ASN A 190 -4.16 -4.79 16.21
C ASN A 190 -4.34 -3.59 17.16
N PRO A 191 -3.27 -3.02 17.75
CA PRO A 191 -3.37 -1.93 18.74
C PRO A 191 -3.41 -0.54 18.10
N HIS A 192 -4.32 -0.35 17.13
CA HIS A 192 -4.41 0.91 16.39
C HIS A 192 -4.99 2.06 17.24
N LEU A 193 -4.65 3.29 16.83
CA LEU A 193 -5.21 4.52 17.37
C LEU A 193 -6.68 4.70 16.95
N SER A 194 -7.48 5.25 17.87
CA SER A 194 -8.81 5.80 17.59
C SER A 194 -8.76 7.33 17.62
N PHE A 195 -9.46 7.98 16.70
CA PHE A 195 -9.48 9.45 16.59
C PHE A 195 -10.88 10.03 16.86
N PRO A 196 -10.96 11.24 17.49
CA PRO A 196 -9.84 12.05 17.94
C PRO A 196 -9.07 11.37 19.08
N ILE A 197 -7.78 11.71 19.24
CA ILE A 197 -6.96 11.21 20.34
C ILE A 197 -7.39 11.92 21.62
N THR A 198 -8.34 11.29 22.34
CA THR A 198 -8.72 11.68 23.70
C THR A 198 -7.89 10.91 24.72
N GLU A 199 -7.88 11.35 25.98
CA GLU A 199 -7.19 10.62 27.06
C GLU A 199 -7.72 9.17 27.17
N GLU A 200 -9.03 8.96 27.07
CA GLU A 200 -9.66 7.63 27.12
C GLU A 200 -9.19 6.74 25.96
N ASN A 201 -9.29 7.23 24.72
CA ASN A 201 -8.84 6.50 23.54
C ASN A 201 -7.34 6.18 23.61
N LEU A 202 -6.52 7.10 24.10
CA LEU A 202 -5.09 6.91 24.26
C LEU A 202 -4.78 5.82 25.30
N GLN A 203 -5.45 5.83 26.45
CA GLN A 203 -5.25 4.81 27.49
C GLN A 203 -5.68 3.42 27.02
N GLU A 204 -6.77 3.31 26.27
CA GLU A 204 -7.18 2.05 25.64
C GLU A 204 -6.14 1.56 24.62
N THR A 205 -5.63 2.46 23.79
CA THR A 205 -4.57 2.13 22.82
C THR A 205 -3.32 1.62 23.53
N ILE A 206 -2.85 2.31 24.59
CA ILE A 206 -1.67 1.89 25.37
C ILE A 206 -1.87 0.49 25.97
N LYS A 207 -3.06 0.21 26.50
CA LYS A 207 -3.39 -1.12 27.04
C LYS A 207 -3.33 -2.19 25.95
N ASN A 208 -3.87 -1.90 24.76
CA ASN A 208 -3.84 -2.83 23.64
C ASN A 208 -2.42 -3.02 23.09
N GLU A 209 -1.58 -1.97 23.08
CA GLU A 209 -0.16 -2.06 22.73
C GLU A 209 0.59 -3.00 23.69
N GLN A 210 0.40 -2.81 25.01
CA GLN A 210 1.02 -3.67 26.02
C GLN A 210 0.61 -5.15 25.84
N LEU A 211 -0.69 -5.39 25.58
CA LEU A 211 -1.19 -6.74 25.34
C LEU A 211 -0.62 -7.32 24.04
N ALA A 212 -0.51 -6.53 22.98
CA ALA A 212 0.07 -6.96 21.72
C ALA A 212 1.55 -7.35 21.88
N LEU A 213 2.34 -6.52 22.56
CA LEU A 213 3.76 -6.80 22.83
C LEU A 213 3.93 -8.05 23.70
N LEU A 214 3.08 -8.23 24.72
CA LEU A 214 3.07 -9.47 25.54
C LEU A 214 2.75 -10.70 24.68
N ASN A 215 1.70 -10.65 23.86
CA ASN A 215 1.34 -11.78 22.99
C ASN A 215 2.46 -12.13 21.98
N ILE A 216 3.22 -11.13 21.51
CA ILE A 216 4.40 -11.37 20.66
C ILE A 216 5.48 -12.12 21.42
N GLN A 217 5.81 -11.70 22.65
CA GLN A 217 6.80 -12.38 23.49
C GLN A 217 6.39 -13.82 23.80
N GLU A 218 5.11 -14.05 24.14
CA GLU A 218 4.56 -15.40 24.36
C GLU A 218 4.66 -16.25 23.08
N ALA A 219 4.35 -15.69 21.91
CA ALA A 219 4.46 -16.38 20.63
C ALA A 219 5.91 -16.79 20.30
N ILE A 220 6.88 -15.91 20.59
CA ILE A 220 8.32 -16.20 20.41
C ILE A 220 8.76 -17.31 21.36
N LEU A 221 8.36 -17.24 22.63
CA LEU A 221 8.68 -18.28 23.62
C LEU A 221 8.09 -19.64 23.27
N ALA A 222 6.84 -19.68 22.78
CA ALA A 222 6.18 -20.91 22.35
C ALA A 222 6.80 -21.52 21.08
N ASN A 223 7.51 -20.72 20.28
CA ASN A 223 8.13 -21.10 19.02
C ASN A 223 9.63 -20.75 19.02
N THR A 224 10.33 -21.12 20.09
CA THR A 224 11.75 -20.80 20.29
C THR A 224 12.58 -21.20 19.06
N ASN A 225 13.40 -20.27 18.55
CA ASN A 225 14.25 -20.41 17.36
C ASN A 225 13.51 -20.58 16.01
N GLN A 226 12.18 -20.60 15.98
CA GLN A 226 11.39 -20.78 14.76
C GLN A 226 10.87 -19.46 14.18
N VAL A 227 10.68 -18.43 15.02
CA VAL A 227 10.21 -17.12 14.58
C VAL A 227 11.35 -16.39 13.89
N ALA A 228 11.18 -16.13 12.60
CA ALA A 228 12.17 -15.43 11.78
C ALA A 228 11.89 -13.94 11.65
N CYS A 229 10.61 -13.54 11.61
CA CYS A 229 10.24 -12.14 11.40
C CYS A 229 8.87 -11.80 12.03
N ILE A 230 8.70 -10.48 12.22
CA ILE A 230 7.42 -9.84 12.49
C ILE A 230 7.13 -8.93 11.29
N ILE A 231 5.92 -8.98 10.73
CA ILE A 231 5.50 -8.11 9.63
C ILE A 231 4.34 -7.22 10.04
N ILE A 232 4.42 -5.95 9.64
CA ILE A 232 3.37 -4.95 9.88
C ILE A 232 3.34 -3.92 8.74
N GLU A 233 2.14 -3.40 8.41
CA GLU A 233 2.00 -2.20 7.58
C GLU A 233 2.22 -0.97 8.48
N PRO A 234 3.07 0.02 8.13
CA PRO A 234 3.26 1.23 8.95
C PRO A 234 1.97 2.03 9.19
N ILE A 235 1.07 2.00 8.22
CA ILE A 235 -0.34 2.36 8.31
C ILE A 235 -1.10 1.22 7.67
N GLN A 236 -1.96 0.56 8.43
CA GLN A 236 -2.67 -0.62 7.96
C GLN A 236 -3.84 -0.21 7.05
N ALA A 237 -3.62 -0.29 5.74
CA ALA A 237 -4.44 0.37 4.74
C ALA A 237 -5.80 -0.31 4.48
N GLU A 238 -5.77 -1.54 3.97
CA GLU A 238 -7.00 -2.27 3.59
C GLU A 238 -7.86 -2.62 4.81
N GLY A 239 -7.23 -2.84 5.95
CA GLY A 239 -7.88 -3.15 7.22
C GLY A 239 -8.68 -2.00 7.81
N GLY A 240 -8.46 -0.75 7.36
CA GLY A 240 -9.22 0.39 7.87
C GLY A 240 -8.43 1.70 7.98
N ASP A 241 -7.30 1.86 7.29
CA ASP A 241 -6.37 3.00 7.48
C ASP A 241 -6.02 3.20 8.96
N HIS A 242 -5.58 2.13 9.59
CA HIS A 242 -5.24 2.13 11.01
C HIS A 242 -3.84 2.70 11.24
N HIS A 243 -3.75 3.68 12.11
CA HIS A 243 -2.51 4.31 12.52
C HIS A 243 -2.03 3.74 13.86
N PHE A 244 -0.72 3.79 14.09
CA PHE A 244 -0.07 3.32 15.31
C PHE A 244 0.77 4.43 15.93
N ARG A 245 1.05 4.30 17.23
CA ARG A 245 1.96 5.17 17.94
C ARG A 245 3.41 4.77 17.68
N ASP A 246 4.32 5.74 17.77
CA ASP A 246 5.77 5.49 17.64
C ASP A 246 6.27 4.53 18.74
N GLU A 247 5.75 4.68 19.97
CA GLU A 247 6.13 3.84 21.10
C GLU A 247 5.83 2.36 20.90
N PHE A 248 4.75 2.04 20.15
CA PHE A 248 4.47 0.66 19.79
C PHE A 248 5.54 0.08 18.83
N PHE A 249 5.95 0.84 17.82
CA PHE A 249 7.02 0.43 16.92
C PHE A 249 8.38 0.30 17.62
N VAL A 250 8.68 1.19 18.59
CA VAL A 250 9.87 1.06 19.44
C VAL A 250 9.80 -0.23 20.26
N GLY A 251 8.64 -0.56 20.82
CA GLY A 251 8.44 -1.83 21.54
C GLY A 251 8.65 -3.06 20.63
N LEU A 252 8.13 -3.02 19.39
CA LEU A 252 8.38 -4.08 18.39
C LEU A 252 9.86 -4.22 18.06
N ARG A 253 10.56 -3.10 17.84
CA ARG A 253 12.00 -3.11 17.52
C ARG A 253 12.80 -3.75 18.65
N ASN A 254 12.53 -3.37 19.90
CA ASN A 254 13.23 -3.91 21.06
C ASN A 254 13.03 -5.44 21.17
N ILE A 255 11.78 -5.92 21.00
CA ILE A 255 11.51 -7.38 21.02
C ILE A 255 12.25 -8.09 19.89
N CYS A 256 12.27 -7.50 18.70
CA CYS A 256 12.99 -8.07 17.56
C CYS A 256 14.49 -8.19 17.83
N ASP A 257 15.10 -7.14 18.38
CA ASP A 257 16.54 -7.10 18.68
C ASP A 257 16.92 -8.09 19.80
N GLU A 258 16.13 -8.17 20.86
CA GLU A 258 16.36 -9.08 22.00
C GLU A 258 16.26 -10.55 21.61
N ASN A 259 15.48 -10.88 20.57
CA ASN A 259 15.17 -12.27 20.18
C ASN A 259 15.78 -12.68 18.82
N GLU A 260 16.59 -11.83 18.19
CA GLU A 260 17.12 -12.05 16.83
C GLU A 260 16.02 -12.39 15.83
N VAL A 261 14.96 -11.59 15.83
CA VAL A 261 13.84 -11.66 14.91
C VAL A 261 13.87 -10.41 14.03
N LEU A 262 13.68 -10.55 12.72
CA LEU A 262 13.72 -9.41 11.81
C LEU A 262 12.36 -8.69 11.73
N LEU A 263 12.39 -7.37 11.59
CA LEU A 263 11.21 -6.52 11.45
C LEU A 263 10.98 -6.15 9.99
N ILE A 264 9.84 -6.57 9.43
CA ILE A 264 9.41 -6.23 8.07
C ILE A 264 8.35 -5.14 8.15
N PHE A 265 8.56 -4.00 7.46
CA PHE A 265 7.49 -3.07 7.18
C PHE A 265 6.98 -3.26 5.74
N ASP A 266 5.68 -3.54 5.62
CA ASP A 266 5.03 -3.60 4.32
C ASP A 266 4.66 -2.19 3.85
N GLU A 267 5.50 -1.63 3.00
CA GLU A 267 5.35 -0.29 2.41
C GLU A 267 4.69 -0.31 1.02
N VAL A 268 4.12 -1.44 0.62
CA VAL A 268 3.47 -1.57 -0.70
C VAL A 268 2.40 -0.50 -0.92
N GLN A 269 1.71 -0.06 0.11
CA GLN A 269 0.72 1.00 -0.02
C GLN A 269 1.18 2.36 0.50
N THR A 270 2.03 2.39 1.51
CA THR A 270 2.45 3.60 2.21
C THR A 270 3.66 4.30 1.60
N GLY A 271 4.43 3.60 0.78
CA GLY A 271 5.65 4.12 0.18
C GLY A 271 5.44 5.15 -0.94
N ILE A 272 6.54 5.69 -1.39
CA ILE A 272 6.64 6.66 -2.49
C ILE A 272 5.80 7.92 -2.23
N GLY A 273 6.11 8.59 -1.12
CA GLY A 273 5.71 9.98 -0.88
C GLY A 273 4.30 10.21 -0.36
N ILE A 274 3.37 9.26 -0.44
CA ILE A 274 1.95 9.51 -0.14
C ILE A 274 1.71 10.01 1.29
N THR A 275 2.56 9.63 2.24
CA THR A 275 2.46 10.03 3.65
C THR A 275 3.19 11.35 3.97
N GLY A 276 3.78 12.03 2.96
CA GLY A 276 4.62 13.21 3.15
C GLY A 276 6.08 12.89 3.53
N LYS A 277 6.47 11.63 3.46
CA LYS A 277 7.85 11.12 3.46
C LYS A 277 7.98 10.09 2.35
N MET A 278 9.20 9.88 1.80
CA MET A 278 9.40 8.90 0.73
C MET A 278 8.90 7.51 1.14
N TRP A 279 9.21 7.09 2.37
CA TRP A 279 8.72 5.86 2.99
C TRP A 279 8.05 6.19 4.33
N ALA A 280 6.96 5.51 4.66
CA ALA A 280 6.23 5.79 5.89
C ALA A 280 7.04 5.48 7.15
N PHE A 281 7.94 4.50 7.12
CA PHE A 281 8.82 4.20 8.26
C PHE A 281 9.69 5.40 8.69
N GLN A 282 9.94 6.36 7.80
CA GLN A 282 10.70 7.58 8.11
C GLN A 282 9.97 8.52 9.09
N HIS A 283 8.69 8.27 9.37
CA HIS A 283 7.94 8.97 10.41
C HIS A 283 8.18 8.42 11.81
N PHE A 284 8.82 7.26 11.94
CA PHE A 284 8.96 6.53 13.19
C PHE A 284 10.43 6.41 13.63
N THR A 285 10.62 6.32 14.94
CA THR A 285 11.93 6.11 15.56
C THR A 285 12.47 4.72 15.22
N ALA A 286 11.63 3.71 15.31
CA ALA A 286 11.97 2.34 14.96
C ALA A 286 12.21 2.18 13.45
N LYS A 287 13.30 1.51 13.10
CA LYS A 287 13.64 1.21 11.70
C LYS A 287 13.42 -0.27 11.40
N PRO A 288 12.84 -0.61 10.23
CA PRO A 288 12.74 -2.00 9.79
C PRO A 288 14.09 -2.55 9.34
N ASP A 289 14.23 -3.88 9.38
CA ASP A 289 15.37 -4.56 8.76
C ASP A 289 15.18 -4.73 7.25
N ILE A 290 13.92 -4.76 6.81
CA ILE A 290 13.55 -4.90 5.40
C ILE A 290 12.17 -4.28 5.16
N ILE A 291 11.98 -3.64 4.03
CA ILE A 291 10.67 -3.20 3.56
C ILE A 291 10.30 -3.93 2.27
N SER A 292 9.00 -4.20 2.07
CA SER A 292 8.44 -4.55 0.77
C SER A 292 7.85 -3.32 0.11
N PHE A 293 8.01 -3.19 -1.20
CA PHE A 293 7.45 -2.08 -1.96
C PHE A 293 6.70 -2.55 -3.22
N GLY A 294 5.80 -1.72 -3.71
CA GLY A 294 4.97 -2.01 -4.88
C GLY A 294 4.04 -0.85 -5.20
N LYS A 295 3.00 -1.12 -6.01
CA LYS A 295 2.00 -0.13 -6.41
C LYS A 295 2.64 1.10 -7.06
N LYS A 296 2.88 2.19 -6.30
CA LYS A 296 3.42 3.46 -6.81
C LYS A 296 4.82 3.32 -7.41
N THR A 297 5.58 2.31 -7.01
CA THR A 297 6.88 2.00 -7.60
C THR A 297 6.78 1.39 -9.00
N GLN A 298 5.58 1.07 -9.48
CA GLN A 298 5.30 0.37 -10.74
C GLN A 298 5.91 -1.05 -10.79
N VAL A 299 7.20 -1.19 -10.55
CA VAL A 299 7.88 -2.46 -10.26
C VAL A 299 7.84 -2.73 -8.76
N CYS A 300 7.81 -3.99 -8.35
CA CYS A 300 7.76 -4.37 -6.93
C CYS A 300 9.09 -4.97 -6.47
N GLY A 301 9.26 -5.11 -5.16
CA GLY A 301 10.48 -5.67 -4.61
C GLY A 301 10.65 -5.43 -3.12
N VAL A 302 11.91 -5.47 -2.69
CA VAL A 302 12.31 -5.20 -1.31
C VAL A 302 13.52 -4.26 -1.25
N LEU A 303 13.61 -3.48 -0.18
CA LEU A 303 14.83 -2.81 0.27
C LEU A 303 15.19 -3.37 1.64
N ALA A 304 16.47 -3.71 1.87
CA ALA A 304 16.91 -4.36 3.09
C ALA A 304 18.17 -3.72 3.68
N ASN A 305 18.27 -3.79 5.00
CA ASN A 305 19.44 -3.32 5.74
C ASN A 305 20.66 -4.19 5.43
N LYS A 306 21.61 -3.58 4.73
CA LYS A 306 22.82 -4.28 4.28
C LYS A 306 23.64 -4.80 5.44
N GLU A 307 23.87 -3.99 6.48
CA GLU A 307 24.68 -4.39 7.64
C GLU A 307 24.03 -5.58 8.38
N LYS A 308 22.70 -5.53 8.55
CA LYS A 308 21.96 -6.61 9.21
C LYS A 308 22.02 -7.91 8.44
N PHE A 309 21.82 -7.91 7.14
CA PHE A 309 21.88 -9.12 6.34
C PHE A 309 23.33 -9.62 6.16
N ASP A 310 24.32 -8.73 6.14
CA ASP A 310 25.75 -9.10 6.04
C ASP A 310 26.32 -9.75 7.31
N GLU A 311 25.57 -9.80 8.42
CA GLU A 311 25.87 -10.69 9.55
C GLU A 311 25.95 -12.16 9.09
N ILE A 312 25.30 -12.51 7.98
CA ILE A 312 25.39 -13.80 7.29
C ILE A 312 26.11 -13.58 5.95
N PRO A 313 27.38 -14.00 5.80
CA PRO A 313 28.16 -13.76 4.58
C PRO A 313 27.54 -14.31 3.29
N GLN A 314 26.80 -15.43 3.36
CA GLN A 314 26.10 -16.06 2.24
C GLN A 314 24.58 -15.78 2.29
N ASN A 315 24.16 -14.58 2.69
CA ASN A 315 22.75 -14.21 2.70
C ASN A 315 22.14 -14.17 1.28
N VAL A 316 20.81 -14.08 1.20
CA VAL A 316 20.07 -14.17 -0.06
C VAL A 316 20.40 -13.06 -1.08
N PHE A 317 20.99 -11.95 -0.65
CA PHE A 317 21.40 -10.86 -1.52
C PHE A 317 22.82 -11.03 -2.08
N ARG A 318 23.58 -12.02 -1.57
CA ARG A 318 24.95 -12.31 -2.00
C ARG A 318 25.12 -13.69 -2.62
N GLU A 319 24.27 -14.65 -2.28
CA GLU A 319 24.32 -16.02 -2.81
C GLU A 319 23.40 -16.14 -4.04
N SER A 320 23.99 -16.47 -5.18
CA SER A 320 23.28 -16.66 -6.44
C SER A 320 22.16 -17.71 -6.30
N SER A 321 21.04 -17.51 -6.97
CA SER A 321 19.89 -18.43 -7.03
C SER A 321 19.08 -18.57 -5.74
N ARG A 322 19.38 -17.87 -4.65
CA ARG A 322 18.61 -17.94 -3.39
C ARG A 322 17.24 -17.28 -3.53
N ILE A 323 17.20 -16.07 -4.06
CA ILE A 323 15.98 -15.39 -4.49
C ILE A 323 16.17 -14.96 -5.94
N ASN A 324 15.23 -15.31 -6.81
CA ASN A 324 15.30 -14.93 -8.22
C ASN A 324 13.95 -15.10 -8.90
N SER A 325 13.82 -14.51 -10.08
CA SER A 325 12.75 -14.76 -11.04
C SER A 325 13.30 -14.56 -12.45
N THR A 326 12.68 -15.19 -13.45
CA THR A 326 13.13 -15.13 -14.86
C THR A 326 13.36 -13.70 -15.34
N PHE A 327 12.49 -12.76 -14.97
CA PHE A 327 12.61 -11.38 -15.46
C PHE A 327 13.36 -10.44 -14.48
N GLY A 328 13.43 -10.73 -13.18
CA GLY A 328 14.06 -9.84 -12.21
C GLY A 328 13.31 -8.50 -12.06
N GLY A 329 11.98 -8.53 -12.13
CA GLY A 329 11.11 -7.36 -12.25
C GLY A 329 10.74 -7.03 -13.71
N ASN A 330 9.85 -6.07 -13.92
CA ASN A 330 9.41 -5.64 -15.24
C ASN A 330 10.21 -4.43 -15.72
N PHE A 331 10.98 -4.60 -16.78
CA PHE A 331 11.87 -3.56 -17.30
C PHE A 331 11.16 -2.26 -17.68
N ILE A 332 10.04 -2.35 -18.41
CA ILE A 332 9.31 -1.14 -18.82
C ILE A 332 8.65 -0.43 -17.64
N ASP A 333 8.27 -1.15 -16.60
CA ASP A 333 7.75 -0.56 -15.37
C ASP A 333 8.85 0.14 -14.57
N MET A 334 10.08 -0.39 -14.57
CA MET A 334 11.24 0.30 -14.00
C MET A 334 11.53 1.62 -14.71
N LEU A 335 11.53 1.62 -16.05
CA LEU A 335 11.79 2.84 -16.83
C LEU A 335 10.67 3.86 -16.69
N ARG A 336 9.42 3.42 -16.63
CA ARG A 336 8.29 4.32 -16.31
C ARG A 336 8.44 4.89 -14.89
N PHE A 337 8.84 4.06 -13.94
CA PHE A 337 9.05 4.52 -12.57
C PHE A 337 10.24 5.48 -12.43
N GLN A 338 11.30 5.29 -13.22
CA GLN A 338 12.39 6.28 -13.33
C GLN A 338 11.81 7.67 -13.65
N LEU A 339 11.01 7.77 -14.73
CA LEU A 339 10.40 9.04 -15.11
C LEU A 339 9.47 9.60 -14.02
N VAL A 340 8.74 8.73 -13.33
CA VAL A 340 7.90 9.14 -12.19
C VAL A 340 8.74 9.68 -11.04
N LEU A 341 9.88 9.06 -10.71
CA LEU A 341 10.78 9.55 -9.67
C LEU A 341 11.39 10.91 -10.03
N GLU A 342 11.74 11.10 -11.30
CA GLU A 342 12.25 12.39 -11.81
C GLU A 342 11.18 13.49 -11.64
N VAL A 343 9.91 13.20 -11.93
CA VAL A 343 8.80 14.14 -11.69
C VAL A 343 8.61 14.41 -10.19
N ILE A 344 8.62 13.37 -9.35
CA ILE A 344 8.48 13.51 -7.89
C ILE A 344 9.54 14.45 -7.34
N GLU A 345 10.78 14.31 -7.80
CA GLU A 345 11.91 15.16 -7.38
C GLU A 345 11.79 16.58 -7.91
N GLN A 346 11.56 16.74 -9.23
CA GLN A 346 11.51 18.05 -9.90
C GLN A 346 10.35 18.94 -9.41
N GLU A 347 9.20 18.33 -9.13
CA GLU A 347 7.99 19.04 -8.69
C GLU A 347 7.82 19.01 -7.17
N ASN A 348 8.78 18.43 -6.42
CA ASN A 348 8.76 18.32 -4.96
C ASN A 348 7.45 17.69 -4.42
N LEU A 349 7.01 16.58 -5.05
CA LEU A 349 5.69 16.01 -4.80
C LEU A 349 5.54 15.34 -3.43
N VAL A 350 6.63 14.95 -2.78
CA VAL A 350 6.59 14.45 -1.39
C VAL A 350 6.15 15.57 -0.43
N GLU A 351 6.65 16.79 -0.64
CA GLU A 351 6.23 17.96 0.12
C GLU A 351 4.80 18.38 -0.24
N ASN A 352 4.41 18.31 -1.53
CA ASN A 352 3.01 18.52 -1.92
C ASN A 352 2.08 17.56 -1.19
N ALA A 353 2.43 16.27 -1.13
CA ALA A 353 1.64 15.26 -0.40
C ALA A 353 1.52 15.58 1.10
N ARG A 354 2.55 16.16 1.71
CA ARG A 354 2.50 16.63 3.10
C ARG A 354 1.54 17.82 3.25
N LEU A 355 1.75 18.88 2.47
CA LEU A 355 1.00 20.13 2.60
C LEU A 355 -0.49 20.00 2.21
N VAL A 356 -0.76 19.29 1.11
CA VAL A 356 -2.14 19.05 0.65
C VAL A 356 -2.80 17.99 1.53
N GLY A 357 -2.03 17.05 2.05
CA GLY A 357 -2.52 16.06 3.01
C GLY A 357 -2.91 16.66 4.36
N ASP A 358 -2.13 17.60 4.88
CA ASP A 358 -2.48 18.35 6.10
C ASP A 358 -3.79 19.12 5.89
N TYR A 359 -3.95 19.77 4.73
CA TYR A 359 -5.19 20.44 4.35
C TYR A 359 -6.37 19.46 4.24
N LEU A 360 -6.19 18.30 3.59
CA LEU A 360 -7.23 17.27 3.48
C LEU A 360 -7.69 16.82 4.87
N LEU A 361 -6.76 16.51 5.78
CA LEU A 361 -7.09 16.07 7.13
C LEU A 361 -7.86 17.14 7.91
N GLU A 362 -7.47 18.41 7.79
CA GLU A 362 -8.19 19.55 8.39
C GLU A 362 -9.64 19.63 7.88
N GLU A 363 -9.86 19.51 6.57
CA GLU A 363 -11.20 19.53 5.99
C GLU A 363 -12.05 18.32 6.40
N LEU A 364 -11.45 17.13 6.53
CA LEU A 364 -12.15 15.96 7.05
C LEU A 364 -12.53 16.09 8.54
N GLN A 365 -11.70 16.74 9.34
CA GLN A 365 -12.03 17.06 10.73
C GLN A 365 -13.17 18.08 10.83
N LYS A 366 -13.22 19.09 9.95
CA LYS A 366 -14.35 20.03 9.83
C LYS A 366 -15.63 19.28 9.42
N LEU A 367 -15.52 18.34 8.46
CA LEU A 367 -16.65 17.51 8.03
C LEU A 367 -17.20 16.66 9.19
N GLN A 368 -16.32 16.07 10.00
CA GLN A 368 -16.71 15.33 11.21
C GLN A 368 -17.42 16.25 12.22
N GLN A 369 -16.97 17.47 12.42
CA GLN A 369 -17.63 18.45 13.30
C GLN A 369 -18.99 18.87 12.76
N GLN A 370 -19.13 18.99 11.43
CA GLN A 370 -20.39 19.34 10.78
C GLN A 370 -21.44 18.21 10.84
N PHE A 371 -21.01 16.96 10.81
CA PHE A 371 -21.87 15.78 10.80
C PHE A 371 -21.49 14.77 11.90
N PRO A 372 -21.52 15.14 13.19
CA PRO A 372 -20.98 14.33 14.27
C PRO A 372 -21.65 12.96 14.45
N ASP A 373 -22.90 12.82 14.03
CA ASP A 373 -23.66 11.56 14.09
C ASP A 373 -23.44 10.65 12.86
N LYS A 374 -22.77 11.16 11.81
CA LYS A 374 -22.59 10.46 10.53
C LYS A 374 -21.13 10.26 10.13
N VAL A 375 -20.23 11.10 10.61
CA VAL A 375 -18.79 11.06 10.29
C VAL A 375 -17.99 11.02 11.58
N SER A 376 -17.10 10.07 11.70
CA SER A 376 -16.23 9.90 12.86
C SER A 376 -14.81 9.51 12.44
N ASN A 377 -13.91 9.48 13.42
CA ASN A 377 -12.58 8.90 13.30
C ASN A 377 -11.79 9.46 12.09
N ALA A 378 -11.87 10.78 11.82
CA ALA A 378 -11.10 11.46 10.79
C ALA A 378 -9.61 11.35 11.13
N ARG A 379 -8.84 10.70 10.27
CA ARG A 379 -7.44 10.34 10.46
C ARG A 379 -6.66 10.42 9.17
N GLY A 380 -5.34 10.60 9.29
CA GLY A 380 -4.49 10.62 8.10
C GLY A 380 -3.04 10.99 8.39
N ARG A 381 -2.22 10.79 7.38
CA ARG A 381 -0.83 11.23 7.31
C ARG A 381 -0.48 11.48 5.85
N GLY A 382 -0.15 12.74 5.52
CA GLY A 382 -0.08 13.17 4.14
C GLY A 382 -1.42 12.94 3.43
N LEU A 383 -1.39 12.51 2.20
CA LEU A 383 -2.59 12.22 1.39
C LEU A 383 -3.29 10.89 1.74
N MET A 384 -2.71 10.10 2.63
CA MET A 384 -3.30 8.85 3.10
C MET A 384 -4.24 9.13 4.27
N CYS A 385 -5.49 9.52 3.95
CA CYS A 385 -6.53 9.91 4.89
C CYS A 385 -7.76 9.03 4.79
N ALA A 386 -8.54 8.98 5.90
CA ALA A 386 -9.80 8.25 5.96
C ALA A 386 -10.77 8.87 6.97
N ILE A 387 -12.04 8.58 6.78
CA ILE A 387 -13.13 8.83 7.75
C ILE A 387 -13.99 7.59 7.89
N ASP A 388 -14.64 7.43 9.02
CA ASP A 388 -15.62 6.37 9.25
C ASP A 388 -17.04 6.91 9.08
N LEU A 389 -17.89 6.11 8.42
CA LEU A 389 -19.33 6.28 8.34
C LEU A 389 -19.98 5.42 9.44
N PRO A 390 -21.29 5.59 9.78
CA PRO A 390 -21.91 4.89 10.88
C PRO A 390 -21.86 3.35 10.79
N ASN A 391 -21.82 2.81 9.57
CA ASN A 391 -21.71 1.38 9.28
C ASN A 391 -21.37 1.14 7.81
N GLY A 392 -21.12 -0.11 7.43
CA GLY A 392 -20.76 -0.50 6.06
C GLY A 392 -21.84 -0.16 5.02
N SER A 393 -23.12 -0.25 5.37
CA SER A 393 -24.22 0.10 4.45
C SER A 393 -24.25 1.60 4.15
N ALA A 394 -24.09 2.45 5.17
CA ALA A 394 -23.97 3.90 5.00
C ALA A 394 -22.76 4.26 4.17
N ARG A 395 -21.59 3.63 4.42
CA ARG A 395 -20.39 3.78 3.61
C ARG A 395 -20.65 3.46 2.14
N ASP A 396 -21.25 2.32 1.84
CA ASP A 396 -21.50 1.90 0.47
C ASP A 396 -22.50 2.82 -0.22
N LYS A 397 -23.52 3.31 0.49
CA LYS A 397 -24.45 4.30 -0.04
C LYS A 397 -23.78 5.64 -0.37
N VAL A 398 -22.90 6.13 0.51
CA VAL A 398 -22.12 7.36 0.23
C VAL A 398 -21.25 7.15 -1.01
N ARG A 399 -20.56 6.01 -1.14
CA ARG A 399 -19.72 5.73 -2.33
C ARG A 399 -20.53 5.67 -3.63
N GLU A 400 -21.73 5.09 -3.60
CA GLU A 400 -22.66 5.07 -4.75
C GLU A 400 -23.03 6.49 -5.17
N LEU A 401 -23.46 7.34 -4.23
CA LEU A 401 -23.80 8.75 -4.48
C LEU A 401 -22.61 9.54 -5.05
N LEU A 402 -21.41 9.29 -4.55
CA LEU A 402 -20.18 9.92 -5.02
C LEU A 402 -19.84 9.50 -6.46
N TYR A 403 -19.97 8.21 -6.77
CA TYR A 403 -19.75 7.70 -8.12
C TYR A 403 -20.75 8.33 -9.11
N ASP A 404 -22.02 8.42 -8.73
CA ASP A 404 -23.04 9.09 -9.55
C ASP A 404 -22.73 10.58 -9.76
N ASP A 405 -22.10 11.21 -8.80
CA ASP A 405 -21.68 12.62 -8.88
C ASP A 405 -20.27 12.82 -9.47
N GLY A 406 -19.63 11.77 -10.00
CA GLY A 406 -18.35 11.86 -10.69
C GLY A 406 -17.13 11.95 -9.74
N LEU A 407 -17.19 11.27 -8.59
CA LEU A 407 -16.05 11.06 -7.69
C LEU A 407 -15.82 9.58 -7.46
N ILE A 408 -14.59 9.11 -7.64
CA ILE A 408 -14.20 7.74 -7.33
C ILE A 408 -13.39 7.73 -6.04
N ILE A 409 -13.88 6.97 -5.04
CA ILE A 409 -13.21 6.79 -3.76
C ILE A 409 -13.35 5.34 -3.28
N LEU A 410 -12.40 4.87 -2.46
CA LEU A 410 -12.37 3.50 -1.99
C LEU A 410 -12.97 3.32 -0.59
N ALA A 411 -13.48 2.10 -0.35
CA ALA A 411 -13.74 1.61 0.99
C ALA A 411 -12.48 0.99 1.61
N CYS A 412 -12.40 0.96 2.93
CA CYS A 412 -11.50 0.09 3.69
C CYS A 412 -12.13 -0.29 5.04
N GLY A 413 -11.62 -1.36 5.65
CA GLY A 413 -12.19 -1.88 6.89
C GLY A 413 -13.68 -2.13 6.77
N ASP A 414 -14.39 -2.00 7.90
CA ASP A 414 -15.82 -2.30 7.96
C ASP A 414 -16.70 -1.14 7.49
N GLN A 415 -16.29 0.11 7.73
CA GLN A 415 -17.15 1.29 7.57
C GLN A 415 -16.44 2.55 7.05
N SER A 416 -15.15 2.45 6.69
CA SER A 416 -14.35 3.62 6.30
C SER A 416 -14.41 3.88 4.78
N ILE A 417 -14.32 5.16 4.40
CA ILE A 417 -13.87 5.60 3.08
C ILE A 417 -12.47 6.19 3.20
N ARG A 418 -11.63 5.93 2.19
CA ARG A 418 -10.22 6.30 2.22
C ARG A 418 -9.78 7.03 0.96
N PHE A 419 -8.87 7.96 1.12
CA PHE A 419 -8.26 8.74 0.06
C PHE A 419 -6.94 8.13 -0.38
N ARG A 420 -6.76 8.01 -1.67
CA ARG A 420 -5.51 7.62 -2.34
C ARG A 420 -5.34 8.45 -3.62
N PRO A 421 -5.32 9.79 -3.55
CA PRO A 421 -5.12 10.60 -4.74
C PRO A 421 -3.69 10.47 -5.26
N HIS A 422 -3.44 11.02 -6.44
CA HIS A 422 -2.10 11.20 -6.98
C HIS A 422 -1.28 12.19 -6.13
N LEU A 423 0.05 12.07 -6.13
CA LEU A 423 0.93 12.94 -5.33
C LEU A 423 0.86 14.42 -5.75
N ASN A 424 0.52 14.70 -7.00
CA ASN A 424 0.35 16.04 -7.56
C ASN A 424 -1.09 16.56 -7.54
N VAL A 425 -1.97 15.95 -6.72
CA VAL A 425 -3.32 16.47 -6.49
C VAL A 425 -3.27 17.88 -5.91
N SER A 426 -4.16 18.75 -6.36
CA SER A 426 -4.26 20.14 -5.88
C SER A 426 -5.21 20.28 -4.67
N ARG A 427 -5.09 21.41 -3.96
CA ARG A 427 -6.03 21.75 -2.89
C ARG A 427 -7.45 21.95 -3.41
N GLU A 428 -7.59 22.51 -4.61
CA GLU A 428 -8.88 22.73 -5.28
C GLU A 428 -9.57 21.40 -5.58
N GLU A 429 -8.83 20.40 -6.05
CA GLU A 429 -9.36 19.04 -6.28
C GLU A 429 -9.77 18.35 -4.97
N ILE A 430 -9.00 18.54 -3.90
CA ILE A 430 -9.36 18.05 -2.55
C ILE A 430 -10.65 18.75 -2.07
N GLN A 431 -10.77 20.07 -2.25
CA GLN A 431 -12.00 20.79 -1.85
C GLN A 431 -13.22 20.25 -2.60
N ILE A 432 -13.12 20.05 -3.92
CA ILE A 432 -14.19 19.44 -4.72
C ILE A 432 -14.59 18.07 -4.16
N ALA A 433 -13.61 17.25 -3.80
CA ALA A 433 -13.89 15.93 -3.25
C ALA A 433 -14.60 16.01 -1.89
N VAL A 434 -14.16 16.89 -0.99
CA VAL A 434 -14.76 17.07 0.35
C VAL A 434 -16.18 17.63 0.23
N ASP A 435 -16.42 18.61 -0.66
CA ASP A 435 -17.76 19.19 -0.90
C ASP A 435 -18.74 18.11 -1.39
N LYS A 436 -18.31 17.25 -2.32
CA LYS A 436 -19.11 16.12 -2.81
C LYS A 436 -19.41 15.11 -1.67
N ILE A 437 -18.44 14.82 -0.82
CA ILE A 437 -18.64 13.95 0.33
C ILE A 437 -19.64 14.56 1.31
N ALA A 438 -19.53 15.87 1.61
CA ALA A 438 -20.50 16.56 2.47
C ALA A 438 -21.93 16.45 1.92
N ALA A 439 -22.10 16.68 0.61
CA ALA A 439 -23.39 16.56 -0.06
C ALA A 439 -23.96 15.11 -0.03
N ALA A 440 -23.09 14.10 -0.16
CA ALA A 440 -23.50 12.69 -0.07
C ALA A 440 -23.87 12.29 1.36
N VAL A 441 -23.08 12.71 2.36
CA VAL A 441 -23.33 12.46 3.79
C VAL A 441 -24.64 13.08 4.27
N GLN A 442 -25.06 14.21 3.74
CA GLN A 442 -26.37 14.80 4.06
C GLN A 442 -27.54 13.87 3.72
N LYS A 443 -27.39 13.04 2.67
CA LYS A 443 -28.48 12.20 2.11
C LYS A 443 -28.62 10.82 2.77
N ILE A 444 -27.75 10.47 3.72
CA ILE A 444 -27.81 9.20 4.48
C ILE A 444 -28.38 9.36 5.88
#